data_35a4a0b88e3c1913e1c15380f2be29f1
#
_entry.id   35a4a0b88e3c1913e1c15380f2be29f1
#
_cell.length_a   1.000
_cell.length_b   1.000
_cell.length_c   1.000
_cell.angle_alpha   90.00
_cell.angle_beta   90.00
_cell.angle_gamma   90.00
#
_symmetry.space_group_name_H-M   'P 1'
#
loop_
_entity.id
_entity.type
_entity.pdbx_description
1 polymer ?
#
loop_
_entity_poly.entity_id
_entity_poly.type
_entity_poly.pdbx_seq_one_letter_code
_entity_poly.pdbx_strand_id
1 'polypeptide(L)'
;MLKNVNYSKILFFDIETVPQTFDYNELDERGQGLWERKTRFIQERENLNAEEVYEKAGIYAEFGKVVCISLGFVLQKEGETQIRIKSIANEDEIVLLQDFLDLLNSYYNSPDFLFCAHNGKEFDIPFLCRRILINNLKIPYMLNVSGKKPWEIKHLDTMELWKFGDFKNYTSLDLLTYIFKIPTPKDDICLLYTSPSPRD
;
A
#
# COMPACT_ATOMS: atom_id res chain seq x y z
N MET A 1 10.97 5.00 21.82
CA MET A 1 9.86 4.67 20.93
C MET A 1 9.91 3.18 20.51
N LEU A 2 11.00 2.68 19.88
CA LEU A 2 11.08 1.30 19.36
C LEU A 2 11.89 0.31 20.20
N LYS A 3 12.25 0.64 21.44
CA LYS A 3 13.15 -0.18 22.31
C LYS A 3 12.66 -1.60 22.61
N ASN A 4 11.35 -1.84 22.49
CA ASN A 4 10.73 -3.15 22.80
C ASN A 4 10.07 -3.80 21.58
N VAL A 5 10.41 -3.35 20.38
CA VAL A 5 9.83 -3.91 19.15
C VAL A 5 10.62 -5.15 18.75
N ASN A 6 9.93 -6.28 18.64
CA ASN A 6 10.52 -7.50 18.10
C ASN A 6 10.45 -7.47 16.57
N TYR A 7 11.55 -7.14 15.92
CA TYR A 7 11.62 -7.03 14.46
C TYR A 7 11.27 -8.34 13.72
N SER A 8 11.50 -9.50 14.35
CA SER A 8 11.13 -10.79 13.74
C SER A 8 9.61 -11.04 13.71
N LYS A 9 8.83 -10.18 14.38
CA LYS A 9 7.35 -10.19 14.36
C LYS A 9 6.77 -9.08 13.47
N ILE A 10 7.61 -8.41 12.69
CA ILE A 10 7.18 -7.36 11.77
C ILE A 10 7.26 -7.88 10.34
N LEU A 11 6.16 -7.74 9.61
CA LEU A 11 6.11 -7.87 8.17
C LEU A 11 6.09 -6.46 7.57
N PHE A 12 7.22 -6.06 6.99
CA PHE A 12 7.30 -4.83 6.20
C PHE A 12 6.61 -5.08 4.86
N PHE A 13 5.85 -4.13 4.38
CA PHE A 13 5.18 -4.29 3.10
C PHE A 13 4.93 -2.96 2.41
N ASP A 14 4.79 -3.04 1.11
CA ASP A 14 4.43 -1.97 0.21
C ASP A 14 3.63 -2.54 -0.95
N ILE A 15 2.71 -1.76 -1.55
CA ILE A 15 1.92 -2.20 -2.69
C ILE A 15 2.13 -1.27 -3.88
N GLU A 16 2.11 -1.86 -5.09
CA GLU A 16 2.02 -1.11 -6.33
C GLU A 16 0.63 -1.30 -6.93
N THR A 17 0.06 -0.18 -7.38
CA THR A 17 -1.30 -0.13 -7.89
C THR A 17 -1.36 0.60 -9.22
N VAL A 18 -2.27 0.16 -10.08
CA VAL A 18 -2.53 0.79 -11.38
C VAL A 18 -4.04 0.96 -11.58
N PRO A 19 -4.51 1.78 -12.54
CA PRO A 19 -5.91 1.78 -12.96
C PRO A 19 -6.38 0.37 -13.32
N GLN A 20 -7.64 0.04 -13.02
CA GLN A 20 -8.20 -1.29 -13.32
C GLN A 20 -8.39 -1.49 -14.82
N THR A 21 -8.78 -0.45 -15.56
CA THR A 21 -8.80 -0.38 -17.01
C THR A 21 -7.70 0.56 -17.48
N PHE A 22 -7.16 0.32 -18.67
CA PHE A 22 -6.09 1.15 -19.22
C PHE A 22 -6.59 2.54 -19.60
N ASP A 23 -7.82 2.62 -20.12
CA ASP A 23 -8.42 3.85 -20.62
C ASP A 23 -9.74 4.13 -19.89
N TYR A 24 -10.04 5.41 -19.65
CA TYR A 24 -11.30 5.89 -19.10
C TYR A 24 -12.51 5.40 -19.94
N ASN A 25 -12.36 5.35 -21.25
CA ASN A 25 -13.42 4.96 -22.18
C ASN A 25 -13.75 3.45 -22.15
N GLU A 26 -12.94 2.65 -21.46
CA GLU A 26 -13.26 1.24 -21.18
C GLU A 26 -14.26 1.07 -20.04
N LEU A 27 -14.49 2.12 -19.24
CA LEU A 27 -15.55 2.12 -18.24
C LEU A 27 -16.93 2.22 -18.94
N ASP A 28 -17.89 1.49 -18.42
CA ASP A 28 -19.29 1.70 -18.84
C ASP A 28 -19.80 3.08 -18.42
N GLU A 29 -20.92 3.51 -19.01
CA GLU A 29 -21.53 4.84 -18.74
C GLU A 29 -21.75 5.10 -17.24
N ARG A 30 -22.14 4.07 -16.50
CA ARG A 30 -22.31 4.16 -15.04
C ARG A 30 -20.96 4.34 -14.33
N GLY A 31 -19.94 3.60 -14.71
CA GLY A 31 -18.58 3.71 -14.19
C GLY A 31 -18.00 5.09 -14.43
N GLN A 32 -18.13 5.63 -15.63
CA GLN A 32 -17.72 6.97 -15.99
C GLN A 32 -18.42 8.03 -15.11
N GLY A 33 -19.74 7.96 -14.96
CA GLY A 33 -20.46 8.88 -14.10
C GLY A 33 -20.14 8.75 -12.59
N LEU A 34 -19.74 7.56 -12.12
CA LEU A 34 -19.25 7.36 -10.75
C LEU A 34 -17.86 7.95 -10.57
N TRP A 35 -16.98 7.76 -11.54
CA TRP A 35 -15.64 8.35 -11.55
C TRP A 35 -15.68 9.87 -11.58
N GLU A 36 -16.44 10.46 -12.46
CA GLU A 36 -16.65 11.92 -12.55
C GLU A 36 -17.07 12.52 -11.20
N ARG A 37 -18.08 11.93 -10.56
CA ARG A 37 -18.53 12.39 -9.23
C ARG A 37 -17.46 12.23 -8.16
N LYS A 38 -16.73 11.12 -8.16
CA LYS A 38 -15.70 10.84 -7.15
C LYS A 38 -14.54 11.80 -7.26
N THR A 39 -14.17 12.21 -8.47
CA THR A 39 -12.98 13.02 -8.74
C THR A 39 -13.29 14.50 -8.97
N ARG A 40 -14.54 14.91 -8.84
CA ARG A 40 -14.99 16.29 -9.11
C ARG A 40 -14.12 17.36 -8.46
N PHE A 41 -13.74 17.18 -7.21
CA PHE A 41 -12.88 18.15 -6.50
C PHE A 41 -11.49 18.25 -7.14
N ILE A 42 -10.92 17.14 -7.62
CA ILE A 42 -9.63 17.14 -8.32
C ILE A 42 -9.77 17.82 -9.67
N GLN A 43 -10.83 17.51 -10.42
CA GLN A 43 -11.11 18.13 -11.70
C GLN A 43 -11.20 19.66 -11.57
N GLU A 44 -11.96 20.16 -10.60
CA GLU A 44 -12.10 21.58 -10.32
C GLU A 44 -10.77 22.23 -9.88
N ARG A 45 -10.00 21.56 -9.02
CA ARG A 45 -8.72 22.06 -8.50
C ARG A 45 -7.64 22.15 -9.57
N GLU A 46 -7.57 21.15 -10.43
CA GLU A 46 -6.51 21.01 -11.43
C GLU A 46 -6.96 21.52 -12.83
N ASN A 47 -8.22 21.93 -12.95
CA ASN A 47 -8.83 22.34 -14.21
C ASN A 47 -8.71 21.27 -15.31
N LEU A 48 -8.99 20.02 -14.94
CA LEU A 48 -8.96 18.84 -15.80
C LEU A 48 -10.36 18.25 -15.93
N ASN A 49 -10.61 17.50 -17.00
CA ASN A 49 -11.84 16.72 -17.13
C ASN A 49 -11.69 15.31 -16.49
N ALA A 50 -12.77 14.54 -16.46
CA ALA A 50 -12.81 13.23 -15.82
C ALA A 50 -11.85 12.21 -16.48
N GLU A 51 -11.69 12.26 -17.79
CA GLU A 51 -10.79 11.41 -18.56
C GLU A 51 -9.32 11.74 -18.24
N GLU A 52 -8.97 13.02 -18.25
CA GLU A 52 -7.61 13.48 -17.92
C GLU A 52 -7.17 13.11 -16.50
N VAL A 53 -8.12 13.12 -15.55
CA VAL A 53 -7.84 12.71 -14.16
C VAL A 53 -7.73 11.18 -14.01
N TYR A 54 -8.14 10.40 -15.03
CA TYR A 54 -8.20 8.94 -14.92
C TYR A 54 -6.82 8.27 -14.74
N GLU A 55 -5.75 8.93 -15.10
CA GLU A 55 -4.38 8.48 -14.78
C GLU A 55 -4.18 8.26 -13.27
N LYS A 56 -4.94 8.97 -12.43
CA LYS A 56 -4.90 8.84 -10.96
C LYS A 56 -5.80 7.71 -10.44
N ALA A 57 -6.46 6.94 -11.30
CA ALA A 57 -7.41 5.91 -10.87
C ALA A 57 -6.75 4.81 -10.02
N GLY A 58 -5.45 4.57 -10.21
CA GLY A 58 -4.68 3.62 -9.44
C GLY A 58 -4.64 3.88 -7.92
N ILE A 59 -4.90 5.12 -7.46
CA ILE A 59 -4.94 5.43 -6.02
C ILE A 59 -6.31 5.13 -5.37
N TYR A 60 -7.32 4.82 -6.15
CA TYR A 60 -8.67 4.53 -5.68
C TYR A 60 -8.98 3.05 -5.82
N ALA A 61 -9.16 2.36 -4.71
CA ALA A 61 -9.38 0.92 -4.73
C ALA A 61 -10.61 0.46 -5.54
N GLU A 62 -11.57 1.35 -5.76
CA GLU A 62 -12.77 1.08 -6.55
C GLU A 62 -12.51 1.13 -8.07
N PHE A 63 -11.44 1.78 -8.50
CA PHE A 63 -11.06 1.99 -9.90
C PHE A 63 -9.63 1.52 -10.23
N GLY A 64 -8.86 1.16 -9.22
CA GLY A 64 -7.52 0.61 -9.35
C GLY A 64 -7.47 -0.88 -9.08
N LYS A 65 -6.32 -1.48 -9.30
CA LYS A 65 -5.97 -2.87 -8.93
C LYS A 65 -4.55 -2.95 -8.38
N VAL A 66 -4.29 -3.94 -7.55
CA VAL A 66 -2.94 -4.26 -7.06
C VAL A 66 -2.20 -5.08 -8.11
N VAL A 67 -0.97 -4.70 -8.44
CA VAL A 67 -0.12 -5.42 -9.40
C VAL A 67 1.13 -6.01 -8.77
N CYS A 68 1.53 -5.51 -7.61
CA CYS A 68 2.65 -6.06 -6.85
C CYS A 68 2.44 -5.82 -5.35
N ILE A 69 2.84 -6.79 -4.54
CA ILE A 69 2.98 -6.66 -3.09
C ILE A 69 4.41 -7.04 -2.73
N SER A 70 5.18 -6.08 -2.25
CA SER A 70 6.54 -6.30 -1.77
C SER A 70 6.53 -6.52 -0.27
N LEU A 71 7.21 -7.57 0.17
CA LEU A 71 7.26 -8.02 1.56
C LEU A 71 8.71 -8.08 2.04
N GLY A 72 8.95 -7.56 3.24
CA GLY A 72 10.24 -7.66 3.92
C GLY A 72 10.07 -8.24 5.33
N PHE A 73 10.97 -9.12 5.74
CA PHE A 73 10.98 -9.67 7.09
C PHE A 73 12.39 -9.89 7.61
N VAL A 74 12.53 -9.78 8.92
CA VAL A 74 13.80 -9.88 9.63
C VAL A 74 13.91 -11.26 10.26
N LEU A 75 15.01 -11.95 9.99
CA LEU A 75 15.36 -13.23 10.59
C LEU A 75 16.60 -13.08 11.46
N GLN A 76 16.60 -13.77 12.60
CA GLN A 76 17.80 -13.97 13.42
C GLN A 76 18.32 -15.38 13.14
N LYS A 77 19.49 -15.50 12.53
CA LYS A 77 20.11 -16.79 12.25
C LYS A 77 21.57 -16.75 12.70
N GLU A 78 21.95 -17.68 13.57
CA GLU A 78 23.34 -17.86 14.06
C GLU A 78 23.96 -16.57 14.66
N GLY A 79 23.11 -15.73 15.30
CA GLY A 79 23.53 -14.45 15.89
C GLY A 79 23.58 -13.29 14.91
N GLU A 80 23.30 -13.52 13.63
CA GLU A 80 23.24 -12.48 12.60
C GLU A 80 21.80 -12.08 12.29
N THR A 81 21.61 -10.80 11.99
CA THR A 81 20.33 -10.26 11.51
C THR A 81 20.31 -10.29 10.00
N GLN A 82 19.39 -11.05 9.44
CA GLN A 82 19.17 -11.14 7.99
C GLN A 82 17.83 -10.48 7.63
N ILE A 83 17.82 -9.72 6.55
CA ILE A 83 16.61 -9.17 5.95
C ILE A 83 16.33 -9.97 4.69
N ARG A 84 15.11 -10.47 4.55
CA ARG A 84 14.65 -11.13 3.33
C ARG A 84 13.53 -10.31 2.71
N ILE A 85 13.59 -10.17 1.39
CA ILE A 85 12.58 -9.47 0.60
C ILE A 85 11.97 -10.47 -0.36
N LYS A 86 10.66 -10.41 -0.54
CA LYS A 86 9.88 -11.20 -1.49
C LYS A 86 8.85 -10.30 -2.13
N SER A 87 8.71 -10.33 -3.45
CA SER A 87 7.60 -9.70 -4.16
C SER A 87 6.63 -10.77 -4.65
N ILE A 88 5.33 -10.46 -4.57
CA ILE A 88 4.23 -11.21 -5.13
C ILE A 88 3.65 -10.34 -6.23
N ALA A 89 3.75 -10.77 -7.47
CA ALA A 89 3.23 -10.06 -8.63
C ALA A 89 2.54 -11.04 -9.57
N ASN A 90 1.40 -10.64 -10.12
CA ASN A 90 0.66 -11.41 -11.11
C ASN A 90 -0.20 -10.46 -11.96
N GLU A 91 -0.43 -10.79 -13.22
CA GLU A 91 -1.35 -10.05 -14.09
C GLU A 91 -2.81 -10.20 -13.63
N ASP A 92 -3.15 -11.39 -13.09
CA ASP A 92 -4.43 -11.63 -12.43
C ASP A 92 -4.35 -11.22 -10.94
N GLU A 93 -5.07 -10.15 -10.60
CA GLU A 93 -5.13 -9.64 -9.24
C GLU A 93 -5.68 -10.66 -8.23
N ILE A 94 -6.63 -11.53 -8.65
CA ILE A 94 -7.21 -12.52 -7.75
C ILE A 94 -6.15 -13.53 -7.33
N VAL A 95 -5.33 -14.00 -8.27
CA VAL A 95 -4.21 -14.91 -8.01
C VAL A 95 -3.19 -14.24 -7.09
N LEU A 96 -2.81 -12.99 -7.39
CA LEU A 96 -1.88 -12.21 -6.57
C LEU A 96 -2.38 -12.08 -5.12
N LEU A 97 -3.64 -11.68 -4.97
CA LEU A 97 -4.25 -11.52 -3.64
C LEU A 97 -4.34 -12.86 -2.91
N GLN A 98 -4.69 -13.95 -3.60
CA GLN A 98 -4.77 -15.29 -2.99
C GLN A 98 -3.40 -15.74 -2.48
N ASP A 99 -2.35 -15.59 -3.26
CA ASP A 99 -0.97 -15.93 -2.86
C ASP A 99 -0.54 -15.14 -1.62
N PHE A 100 -0.89 -13.86 -1.57
CA PHE A 100 -0.64 -13.02 -0.41
C PHE A 100 -1.42 -13.49 0.83
N LEU A 101 -2.71 -13.78 0.68
CA LEU A 101 -3.56 -14.27 1.76
C LEU A 101 -3.10 -15.61 2.30
N ASP A 102 -2.68 -16.53 1.44
CA ASP A 102 -2.16 -17.84 1.82
C ASP A 102 -0.86 -17.71 2.61
N LEU A 103 0.01 -16.77 2.21
CA LEU A 103 1.21 -16.45 2.98
C LEU A 103 0.86 -15.90 4.37
N LEU A 104 -0.08 -14.95 4.46
CA LEU A 104 -0.50 -14.40 5.75
C LEU A 104 -1.12 -15.46 6.66
N ASN A 105 -2.01 -16.28 6.13
CA ASN A 105 -2.70 -17.32 6.91
C ASN A 105 -1.74 -18.43 7.37
N SER A 106 -0.73 -18.75 6.57
CA SER A 106 0.23 -19.81 6.88
C SER A 106 1.29 -19.39 7.91
N TYR A 107 1.76 -18.15 7.86
CA TYR A 107 2.94 -17.72 8.62
C TYR A 107 2.68 -16.57 9.59
N TYR A 108 1.64 -15.77 9.39
CA TYR A 108 1.39 -14.54 10.14
C TYR A 108 0.02 -14.50 10.84
N ASN A 109 -0.63 -15.63 10.99
CA ASN A 109 -1.95 -15.75 11.62
C ASN A 109 -1.88 -15.74 13.15
N SER A 110 -1.33 -14.65 13.72
CA SER A 110 -1.21 -14.45 15.16
C SER A 110 -1.27 -12.95 15.49
N PRO A 111 -1.86 -12.57 16.64
CA PRO A 111 -1.93 -11.19 17.11
C PRO A 111 -0.56 -10.56 17.44
N ASP A 112 0.50 -11.36 17.52
CA ASP A 112 1.86 -10.91 17.80
C ASP A 112 2.53 -10.28 16.57
N PHE A 113 2.04 -10.58 15.37
CA PHE A 113 2.59 -10.02 14.16
C PHE A 113 1.99 -8.64 13.85
N LEU A 114 2.82 -7.77 13.34
CA LEU A 114 2.46 -6.42 12.95
C LEU A 114 2.88 -6.17 11.50
N PHE A 115 2.10 -5.38 10.79
CA PHE A 115 2.57 -4.75 9.56
C PHE A 115 3.39 -3.51 9.88
N CYS A 116 4.34 -3.21 8.99
CA CYS A 116 5.04 -1.93 8.95
C CYS A 116 5.11 -1.45 7.50
N ALA A 117 4.62 -0.25 7.26
CA ALA A 117 4.66 0.40 5.95
C ALA A 117 4.90 1.90 6.12
N HIS A 118 5.06 2.63 5.01
CA HIS A 118 5.14 4.08 5.01
C HIS A 118 3.83 4.66 4.48
N ASN A 119 3.07 5.35 5.33
CA ASN A 119 1.70 5.77 5.06
C ASN A 119 0.71 4.60 4.83
N GLY A 120 1.10 3.40 5.24
CA GLY A 120 0.32 2.20 4.94
C GLY A 120 -0.98 2.09 5.70
N LYS A 121 -1.12 2.76 6.85
CA LYS A 121 -2.39 2.80 7.58
C LYS A 121 -3.46 3.61 6.84
N GLU A 122 -3.04 4.64 6.08
CA GLU A 122 -3.95 5.49 5.32
C GLU A 122 -4.15 4.99 3.88
N PHE A 123 -3.17 4.29 3.31
CA PHE A 123 -3.22 3.85 1.90
C PHE A 123 -3.20 2.33 1.75
N ASP A 124 -2.07 1.66 2.01
CA ASP A 124 -1.85 0.25 1.63
C ASP A 124 -2.88 -0.70 2.28
N ILE A 125 -3.07 -0.60 3.59
CA ILE A 125 -3.99 -1.48 4.32
C ILE A 125 -5.44 -1.28 3.86
N PRO A 126 -5.98 -0.04 3.84
CA PRO A 126 -7.34 0.20 3.34
C PRO A 126 -7.52 -0.20 1.88
N PHE A 127 -6.52 0.05 1.02
CA PHE A 127 -6.58 -0.33 -0.39
C PHE A 127 -6.67 -1.85 -0.54
N LEU A 128 -5.75 -2.60 0.07
CA LEU A 128 -5.76 -4.08 0.07
C LEU A 128 -7.07 -4.64 0.60
N CYS A 129 -7.56 -4.16 1.74
CA CYS A 129 -8.81 -4.63 2.30
C CYS A 129 -9.99 -4.45 1.35
N ARG A 130 -10.09 -3.30 0.68
CA ARG A 130 -11.13 -3.02 -0.31
C ARG A 130 -11.00 -3.95 -1.52
N ARG A 131 -9.79 -4.13 -2.06
CA ARG A 131 -9.55 -5.03 -3.20
C ARG A 131 -9.87 -6.49 -2.87
N ILE A 132 -9.50 -6.95 -1.67
CA ILE A 132 -9.85 -8.29 -1.18
C ILE A 132 -11.38 -8.46 -1.19
N LEU A 133 -12.15 -7.49 -0.69
CA LEU A 133 -13.61 -7.55 -0.68
C LEU A 133 -14.21 -7.45 -2.08
N ILE A 134 -13.70 -6.57 -2.94
CA ILE A 134 -14.16 -6.42 -4.33
C ILE A 134 -14.01 -7.75 -5.11
N ASN A 135 -12.91 -8.47 -4.83
CA ASN A 135 -12.64 -9.78 -5.44
C ASN A 135 -13.31 -10.96 -4.68
N ASN A 136 -14.25 -10.68 -3.76
CA ASN A 136 -14.98 -11.69 -2.98
C ASN A 136 -14.07 -12.62 -2.15
N LEU A 137 -12.89 -12.14 -1.74
CA LEU A 137 -11.96 -12.87 -0.88
C LEU A 137 -12.19 -12.52 0.59
N LYS A 138 -11.71 -13.39 1.49
CA LYS A 138 -11.88 -13.21 2.93
C LYS A 138 -10.73 -12.38 3.52
N ILE A 139 -11.07 -11.32 4.26
CA ILE A 139 -10.09 -10.52 5.01
C ILE A 139 -9.41 -11.39 6.08
N PRO A 140 -8.07 -11.52 6.07
CA PRO A 140 -7.35 -12.26 7.09
C PRO A 140 -7.30 -11.49 8.42
N TYR A 141 -6.99 -12.20 9.50
CA TYR A 141 -6.96 -11.63 10.85
C TYR A 141 -6.11 -10.34 10.94
N MET A 142 -4.91 -10.35 10.37
CA MET A 142 -3.98 -9.21 10.45
C MET A 142 -4.52 -7.94 9.78
N LEU A 143 -5.27 -8.09 8.68
CA LEU A 143 -5.85 -6.96 7.94
C LEU A 143 -7.21 -6.52 8.48
N ASN A 144 -7.80 -7.27 9.42
CA ASN A 144 -9.14 -6.95 9.92
C ASN A 144 -9.09 -5.79 10.93
N VAL A 145 -8.97 -4.60 10.39
CA VAL A 145 -8.97 -3.33 11.13
C VAL A 145 -10.29 -2.56 11.01
N SER A 146 -11.31 -3.18 10.40
CA SER A 146 -12.63 -2.56 10.20
C SER A 146 -13.24 -2.14 11.54
N GLY A 147 -13.76 -0.90 11.59
CA GLY A 147 -14.37 -0.31 12.78
C GLY A 147 -13.40 0.11 13.89
N LYS A 148 -12.09 -0.15 13.73
CA LYS A 148 -11.08 0.31 14.70
C LYS A 148 -10.76 1.78 14.48
N LYS A 149 -10.53 2.49 15.57
CA LYS A 149 -10.01 3.87 15.53
C LYS A 149 -8.50 3.84 15.20
N PRO A 150 -7.93 4.89 14.60
CA PRO A 150 -6.51 4.90 14.21
C PRO A 150 -5.54 4.48 15.32
N TRP A 151 -5.79 4.89 16.56
CA TRP A 151 -4.95 4.54 17.72
C TRP A 151 -5.14 3.10 18.25
N GLU A 152 -6.17 2.39 17.80
CA GLU A 152 -6.41 0.98 18.13
C GLU A 152 -5.71 0.04 17.14
N ILE A 153 -5.26 0.58 16.01
CA ILE A 153 -4.51 -0.15 14.97
C ILE A 153 -3.05 -0.25 15.41
N LYS A 154 -2.63 -1.44 15.82
CA LYS A 154 -1.28 -1.69 16.34
C LYS A 154 -0.18 -1.72 15.28
N HIS A 155 -0.53 -1.77 14.00
CA HIS A 155 0.44 -1.76 12.91
C HIS A 155 1.33 -0.52 12.99
N LEU A 156 2.56 -0.67 12.55
CA LEU A 156 3.55 0.41 12.52
C LEU A 156 3.42 1.17 11.21
N ASP A 157 3.57 2.47 11.29
CA ASP A 157 3.62 3.35 10.14
C ASP A 157 4.79 4.31 10.31
N THR A 158 5.76 4.22 9.42
CA THR A 158 6.99 5.00 9.54
C THR A 158 6.74 6.48 9.36
N MET A 159 5.70 6.88 8.61
CA MET A 159 5.31 8.28 8.51
C MET A 159 4.68 8.79 9.81
N GLU A 160 3.81 8.01 10.46
CA GLU A 160 3.28 8.38 11.78
C GLU A 160 4.38 8.49 12.84
N LEU A 161 5.35 7.56 12.82
CA LEU A 161 6.50 7.61 13.71
C LEU A 161 7.33 8.88 13.51
N TRP A 162 7.49 9.32 12.25
CA TRP A 162 8.22 10.53 11.89
C TRP A 162 7.50 11.81 12.27
N LYS A 163 6.17 11.82 12.19
CA LYS A 163 5.36 13.00 12.46
C LYS A 163 5.50 13.54 13.88
N PHE A 164 5.80 12.74 14.89
CA PHE A 164 5.89 13.17 16.30
C PHE A 164 4.71 14.05 16.75
N GLY A 165 3.52 13.81 16.21
CA GLY A 165 2.33 14.60 16.49
C GLY A 165 2.09 15.80 15.54
N ASP A 166 2.96 16.06 14.58
CA ASP A 166 2.70 17.02 13.51
C ASP A 166 1.93 16.34 12.37
N PHE A 167 0.62 16.52 12.35
CA PHE A 167 -0.26 15.90 11.37
C PHE A 167 -0.36 16.68 10.04
N LYS A 168 0.26 17.84 9.94
CA LYS A 168 0.11 18.74 8.77
C LYS A 168 1.12 18.46 7.67
N ASN A 169 2.25 17.83 8.00
CA ASN A 169 3.34 17.60 7.08
C ASN A 169 3.40 16.13 6.63
N TYR A 170 3.29 15.96 5.34
CA TYR A 170 3.61 14.70 4.68
C TYR A 170 5.12 14.67 4.40
N THR A 171 5.78 13.57 4.72
CA THR A 171 7.19 13.36 4.41
C THR A 171 7.32 12.05 3.64
N SER A 172 7.79 12.10 2.40
CA SER A 172 7.97 10.89 1.59
C SER A 172 9.05 9.98 2.15
N LEU A 173 8.95 8.68 1.86
CA LEU A 173 9.99 7.71 2.24
C LEU A 173 11.33 8.07 1.59
N ASP A 174 11.30 8.56 0.36
CA ASP A 174 12.48 9.00 -0.38
C ASP A 174 13.21 10.15 0.34
N LEU A 175 12.47 11.15 0.81
CA LEU A 175 13.06 12.23 1.62
C LEU A 175 13.66 11.69 2.93
N LEU A 176 13.00 10.74 3.58
CA LEU A 176 13.54 10.10 4.79
C LEU A 176 14.83 9.34 4.52
N THR A 177 14.87 8.54 3.44
CA THR A 177 16.09 7.82 3.07
C THR A 177 17.24 8.78 2.77
N TYR A 178 16.97 9.88 2.07
CA TYR A 178 17.95 10.92 1.79
C TYR A 178 18.55 11.52 3.06
N ILE A 179 17.72 12.00 3.99
CA ILE A 179 18.21 12.64 5.22
C ILE A 179 18.91 11.66 6.17
N PHE A 180 18.48 10.39 6.19
CA PHE A 180 19.13 9.34 6.97
C PHE A 180 20.33 8.70 6.26
N LYS A 181 20.63 9.10 5.02
CA LYS A 181 21.71 8.55 4.19
C LYS A 181 21.58 7.02 4.00
N ILE A 182 20.34 6.56 3.85
CA ILE A 182 20.03 5.17 3.56
C ILE A 182 20.01 5.03 2.03
N PRO A 183 20.79 4.10 1.44
CA PRO A 183 20.72 3.83 0.00
C PRO A 183 19.28 3.49 -0.40
N THR A 184 18.77 4.14 -1.44
CA THR A 184 17.44 3.84 -1.97
C THR A 184 17.54 2.83 -3.12
N PRO A 185 16.73 1.77 -3.15
CA PRO A 185 16.66 0.87 -4.30
C PRO A 185 15.91 1.49 -5.50
N LYS A 186 15.31 2.66 -5.34
CA LYS A 186 14.57 3.33 -6.42
C LYS A 186 15.44 3.69 -7.62
N ASP A 187 16.74 3.93 -7.41
CA ASP A 187 17.67 4.24 -8.50
C ASP A 187 17.88 3.04 -9.45
N ASP A 188 17.68 1.81 -8.97
CA ASP A 188 17.88 0.58 -9.76
C ASP A 188 16.58 0.00 -10.36
N ILE A 189 15.41 0.33 -9.82
CA ILE A 189 14.11 -0.28 -10.18
C ILE A 189 13.22 0.67 -10.99
N CYS A 190 13.47 1.98 -10.95
CA CYS A 190 12.61 3.01 -11.53
C CYS A 190 12.63 3.09 -13.07
N LEU A 191 13.32 2.18 -13.77
CA LEU A 191 13.38 2.18 -15.23
C LEU A 191 12.25 1.43 -15.92
N LEU A 192 11.37 0.73 -15.20
CA LEU A 192 10.29 -0.08 -15.80
C LEU A 192 8.88 0.50 -15.66
N TYR A 193 8.65 1.41 -14.71
CA TYR A 193 7.34 2.06 -14.54
C TYR A 193 7.53 3.54 -14.21
N THR A 194 7.58 4.38 -15.25
CA THR A 194 7.61 5.85 -15.13
C THR A 194 6.22 6.45 -14.89
N SER A 195 5.44 5.88 -13.99
CA SER A 195 4.32 6.61 -13.42
C SER A 195 4.80 7.24 -12.12
N PRO A 196 4.64 8.56 -11.91
CA PRO A 196 4.90 9.16 -10.61
C PRO A 196 4.07 8.41 -9.57
N SER A 197 4.72 8.02 -8.49
CA SER A 197 4.01 7.42 -7.35
C SER A 197 2.86 8.36 -6.97
N PRO A 198 1.63 7.87 -6.77
CA PRO A 198 0.50 8.71 -6.35
C PRO A 198 0.74 9.45 -5.03
N ARG A 199 1.91 9.29 -4.45
CA ARG A 199 2.30 9.77 -3.11
C ARG A 199 3.29 10.94 -3.12
N ASP A 200 3.74 11.41 -4.28
CA ASP A 200 4.64 12.57 -4.41
C ASP A 200 3.88 13.87 -4.66
#